data_ad4863ad52a8c9edab76f7b4fa276c22
#
_entry.id   ad4863ad52a8c9edab76f7b4fa276c22
#
_cell.length_a   1.000
_cell.length_b   1.000
_cell.length_c   1.000
_cell.angle_alpha   90.00
_cell.angle_beta   90.00
_cell.angle_gamma   90.00
#
_symmetry.space_group_name_H-M   'P 1'
#
loop_
_entity.id
_entity.type
_entity.pdbx_description
1 polymer ?
#
loop_
_entity_poly.entity_id
_entity_poly.type
_entity_poly.pdbx_seq_one_letter_code
_entity_poly.pdbx_strand_id
1 'polypeptide(L)'
;MEVCVNLGWRNMNPQKELSGLLDGLTVKTGNDANVAALGEMWQGGGKGYSDLVMVTLGTGVGGGVILDKKIVPGRHGTGGEIGHIRIREEEKEFCNCGGRGCVEQVASATGIAREARRAMERSDAPSEMRKFGKDITAKDVLDCAKAGDEMACEVMETVSYYLGWMLSILAMTVDPEVFVIGGGVSKAGTFLTDMIEKYYDKFTPLSEKKAKLTLATLGNDAGIYGAARLILD
;
A
#
# COMPACT_ATOMS: atom_id res chain seq x y z
N MET A 1 20.89 2.98 9.03
CA MET A 1 19.87 1.92 9.23
C MET A 1 20.19 1.20 10.52
N GLU A 2 19.25 1.22 11.49
CA GLU A 2 19.47 0.56 12.78
C GLU A 2 19.26 -0.95 12.69
N VAL A 3 18.20 -1.38 12.01
CA VAL A 3 17.88 -2.80 11.80
C VAL A 3 17.24 -3.01 10.43
N CYS A 4 17.64 -4.03 9.70
CA CYS A 4 16.94 -4.58 8.54
C CYS A 4 16.60 -6.05 8.83
N VAL A 5 15.37 -6.30 9.23
CA VAL A 5 14.91 -7.62 9.70
C VAL A 5 15.08 -8.69 8.62
N ASN A 6 14.72 -8.34 7.36
CA ASN A 6 14.75 -9.28 6.24
C ASN A 6 16.17 -9.72 5.83
N LEU A 7 17.17 -8.87 6.06
CA LEU A 7 18.58 -9.15 5.72
C LEU A 7 19.42 -9.48 6.95
N GLY A 8 18.85 -9.41 8.15
CA GLY A 8 19.58 -9.62 9.40
C GLY A 8 20.63 -8.54 9.69
N TRP A 9 20.59 -7.40 9.00
CA TRP A 9 21.57 -6.33 9.18
C TRP A 9 21.23 -5.47 10.38
N ARG A 10 22.25 -5.09 11.14
CA ARG A 10 22.13 -4.21 12.32
C ARG A 10 23.26 -3.17 12.30
N ASN A 11 22.91 -1.93 12.64
CA ASN A 11 23.87 -0.82 12.79
C ASN A 11 24.80 -0.65 11.56
N MET A 12 24.26 -0.83 10.37
CA MET A 12 25.00 -0.77 9.11
C MET A 12 24.70 0.53 8.37
N ASN A 13 25.72 1.07 7.72
CA ASN A 13 25.56 2.17 6.76
C ASN A 13 25.89 1.69 5.34
N PRO A 14 24.89 1.17 4.59
CA PRO A 14 25.12 0.63 3.25
C PRO A 14 25.68 1.65 2.27
N GLN A 15 25.33 2.92 2.41
CA GLN A 15 25.87 3.98 1.56
C GLN A 15 27.38 4.10 1.70
N LYS A 16 27.87 4.16 2.95
CA LYS A 16 29.31 4.30 3.24
C LYS A 16 30.09 3.08 2.79
N GLU A 17 29.58 1.88 3.07
CA GLU A 17 30.25 0.64 2.73
C GLU A 17 30.33 0.42 1.23
N LEU A 18 29.22 0.60 0.52
CA LEU A 18 29.19 0.48 -0.95
C LEU A 18 30.02 1.56 -1.63
N SER A 19 29.96 2.82 -1.15
CA SER A 19 30.80 3.89 -1.69
C SER A 19 32.31 3.56 -1.55
N GLY A 20 32.71 2.99 -0.40
CA GLY A 20 34.09 2.55 -0.20
C GLY A 20 34.54 1.43 -1.15
N LEU A 21 33.63 0.52 -1.49
CA LEU A 21 33.89 -0.56 -2.46
C LEU A 21 33.88 -0.10 -3.93
N LEU A 22 33.29 1.05 -4.19
CA LEU A 22 33.09 1.64 -5.52
C LEU A 22 33.98 2.89 -5.74
N ASP A 23 35.18 2.89 -5.19
CA ASP A 23 36.17 3.97 -5.34
C ASP A 23 35.64 5.38 -5.05
N GLY A 24 34.74 5.48 -4.05
CA GLY A 24 34.16 6.76 -3.60
C GLY A 24 32.98 7.27 -4.43
N LEU A 25 32.42 6.46 -5.33
CA LEU A 25 31.21 6.85 -6.05
C LEU A 25 30.07 7.19 -5.08
N THR A 26 29.26 8.17 -5.44
CA THR A 26 28.09 8.54 -4.66
C THR A 26 27.09 7.40 -4.65
N VAL A 27 26.75 6.91 -3.47
CA VAL A 27 25.72 5.90 -3.24
C VAL A 27 24.60 6.51 -2.42
N LYS A 28 23.35 6.36 -2.86
CA LYS A 28 22.15 6.68 -2.08
C LYS A 28 21.36 5.40 -1.81
N THR A 29 20.74 5.33 -0.67
CA THR A 29 19.87 4.21 -0.27
C THR A 29 18.53 4.73 0.19
N GLY A 30 17.46 3.96 0.01
CA GLY A 30 16.12 4.30 0.45
C GLY A 30 15.33 3.03 0.81
N ASN A 31 14.23 3.21 1.53
CA ASN A 31 13.25 2.15 1.71
C ASN A 31 12.60 1.86 0.33
N ASP A 32 12.31 0.60 0.05
CA ASP A 32 11.80 0.15 -1.25
C ASP A 32 10.48 0.81 -1.67
N ALA A 33 9.53 0.93 -0.75
CA ALA A 33 8.24 1.58 -1.03
C ALA A 33 8.40 3.09 -1.25
N ASN A 34 9.26 3.76 -0.49
CA ASN A 34 9.56 5.19 -0.69
C ASN A 34 10.25 5.43 -2.04
N VAL A 35 11.17 4.55 -2.42
CA VAL A 35 11.87 4.63 -3.72
C VAL A 35 10.89 4.37 -4.86
N ALA A 36 10.01 3.37 -4.73
CA ALA A 36 8.96 3.11 -5.72
C ALA A 36 7.99 4.32 -5.86
N ALA A 37 7.62 4.96 -4.75
CA ALA A 37 6.81 6.18 -4.76
C ALA A 37 7.48 7.31 -5.55
N LEU A 38 8.80 7.49 -5.38
CA LEU A 38 9.58 8.46 -6.13
C LEU A 38 9.61 8.15 -7.63
N GLY A 39 9.68 6.88 -7.99
CA GLY A 39 9.60 6.42 -9.38
C GLY A 39 8.25 6.75 -10.02
N GLU A 40 7.16 6.41 -9.34
CA GLU A 40 5.80 6.71 -9.78
C GLU A 40 5.53 8.22 -9.87
N MET A 41 6.06 9.02 -8.96
CA MET A 41 6.02 10.48 -9.07
C MET A 41 6.77 10.99 -10.28
N TRP A 42 7.94 10.43 -10.58
CA TRP A 42 8.78 10.92 -11.66
C TRP A 42 8.26 10.53 -13.05
N GLN A 43 7.92 9.26 -13.27
CA GLN A 43 7.59 8.73 -14.60
C GLN A 43 6.33 7.84 -14.65
N GLY A 44 5.61 7.70 -13.54
CA GLY A 44 4.45 6.83 -13.43
C GLY A 44 3.12 7.54 -13.19
N GLY A 45 2.23 6.89 -12.47
CA GLY A 45 0.87 7.37 -12.17
C GLY A 45 0.80 8.65 -11.35
N GLY A 46 1.89 9.01 -10.67
CA GLY A 46 2.05 10.27 -9.93
C GLY A 46 2.73 11.40 -10.71
N LYS A 47 2.98 11.21 -12.01
CA LYS A 47 3.67 12.22 -12.83
C LYS A 47 2.88 13.51 -12.93
N GLY A 48 3.57 14.62 -12.63
CA GLY A 48 2.99 15.96 -12.66
C GLY A 48 2.53 16.49 -11.30
N TYR A 49 2.49 15.65 -10.27
CA TYR A 49 2.18 16.03 -8.90
C TYR A 49 3.46 16.28 -8.10
N SER A 50 3.35 17.12 -7.07
CA SER A 50 4.43 17.44 -6.14
C SER A 50 4.26 16.74 -4.79
N ASP A 51 3.00 16.53 -4.41
CA ASP A 51 2.62 15.96 -3.13
C ASP A 51 1.78 14.70 -3.37
N LEU A 52 2.33 13.55 -3.04
CA LEU A 52 1.65 12.29 -3.24
C LEU A 52 1.88 11.30 -2.10
N VAL A 53 0.91 10.41 -1.93
CA VAL A 53 1.07 9.21 -1.12
C VAL A 53 0.89 7.99 -2.02
N MET A 54 1.91 7.17 -2.11
CA MET A 54 1.82 5.86 -2.77
C MET A 54 1.36 4.81 -1.75
N VAL A 55 0.42 3.97 -2.18
CA VAL A 55 -0.06 2.81 -1.42
C VAL A 55 0.17 1.56 -2.25
N THR A 56 1.03 0.67 -1.80
CA THR A 56 1.30 -0.60 -2.49
C THR A 56 0.54 -1.74 -1.83
N LEU A 57 -0.38 -2.34 -2.57
CA LEU A 57 -1.20 -3.47 -2.14
C LEU A 57 -0.63 -4.77 -2.73
N GLY A 58 0.33 -5.36 -2.01
CA GLY A 58 1.02 -6.61 -2.35
C GLY A 58 0.77 -7.69 -1.29
N THR A 59 1.78 -8.51 -1.00
CA THR A 59 1.75 -9.48 0.13
C THR A 59 1.48 -8.77 1.46
N GLY A 60 2.02 -7.56 1.63
CA GLY A 60 1.71 -6.60 2.69
C GLY A 60 1.10 -5.32 2.11
N VAL A 61 1.00 -4.29 2.95
CA VAL A 61 0.66 -2.92 2.56
C VAL A 61 1.85 -2.02 2.84
N GLY A 62 2.48 -1.55 1.77
CA GLY A 62 3.55 -0.56 1.87
C GLY A 62 3.07 0.84 1.52
N GLY A 63 3.87 1.84 1.87
CA GLY A 63 3.60 3.22 1.50
C GLY A 63 4.83 4.08 1.32
N GLY A 64 4.67 5.14 0.56
CA GLY A 64 5.66 6.19 0.42
C GLY A 64 4.99 7.55 0.40
N VAL A 65 5.48 8.46 1.23
CA VAL A 65 4.98 9.83 1.31
C VAL A 65 5.99 10.76 0.66
N ILE A 66 5.52 11.55 -0.28
CA ILE A 66 6.32 12.57 -0.96
C ILE A 66 5.62 13.91 -0.78
N LEU A 67 6.34 14.90 -0.25
CA LEU A 67 5.90 16.29 -0.12
C LEU A 67 6.97 17.19 -0.74
N ASP A 68 6.53 18.20 -1.49
CA ASP A 68 7.44 19.08 -2.23
C ASP A 68 8.46 18.32 -3.10
N LYS A 69 8.00 17.24 -3.74
CA LYS A 69 8.81 16.31 -4.56
C LYS A 69 9.91 15.57 -3.80
N LYS A 70 9.86 15.55 -2.47
CA LYS A 70 10.84 14.87 -1.61
C LYS A 70 10.20 13.77 -0.80
N ILE A 71 10.90 12.66 -0.69
CA ILE A 71 10.51 11.57 0.21
C ILE A 71 10.49 12.08 1.65
N VAL A 72 9.44 11.73 2.40
CA VAL A 72 9.30 11.99 3.83
C VAL A 72 9.63 10.72 4.61
N PRO A 73 10.90 10.48 4.97
CA PRO A 73 11.29 9.25 5.66
C PRO A 73 10.91 9.25 7.14
N GLY A 74 10.52 10.41 7.68
CA GLY A 74 10.36 10.62 9.11
C GLY A 74 11.68 10.68 9.88
N ARG A 75 11.62 11.16 11.12
CA ARG A 75 12.81 11.31 11.97
C ARG A 75 13.49 9.98 12.31
N HIS A 76 12.70 8.93 12.45
CA HIS A 76 13.14 7.58 12.84
C HIS A 76 13.03 6.56 11.72
N GLY A 77 12.76 7.01 10.47
CA GLY A 77 12.64 6.13 9.31
C GLY A 77 11.33 5.35 9.22
N THR A 78 10.30 5.73 9.99
CA THR A 78 8.97 5.10 9.97
C THR A 78 7.94 5.89 9.15
N GLY A 79 8.38 6.97 8.49
CA GLY A 79 7.53 7.71 7.54
C GLY A 79 7.15 6.80 6.37
N GLY A 80 5.86 6.71 6.09
CA GLY A 80 5.34 5.84 5.03
C GLY A 80 4.95 4.43 5.45
N GLU A 81 5.14 4.02 6.72
CA GLU A 81 4.70 2.73 7.25
C GLU A 81 3.16 2.67 7.44
N ILE A 82 2.42 3.10 6.42
CA ILE A 82 0.96 3.29 6.44
C ILE A 82 0.18 1.99 6.61
N GLY A 83 0.74 0.87 6.16
CA GLY A 83 0.14 -0.45 6.32
C GLY A 83 -0.03 -0.87 7.79
N HIS A 84 0.72 -0.23 8.69
CA HIS A 84 0.67 -0.51 10.12
C HIS A 84 -0.19 0.48 10.92
N ILE A 85 -0.90 1.39 10.25
CA ILE A 85 -1.95 2.20 10.88
C ILE A 85 -3.01 1.24 11.43
N ARG A 86 -3.29 1.37 12.74
CA ARG A 86 -4.29 0.55 13.42
C ARG A 86 -5.68 1.11 13.14
N ILE A 87 -6.51 0.34 12.45
CA ILE A 87 -7.87 0.72 12.04
C ILE A 87 -8.96 -0.28 12.49
N ARG A 88 -8.58 -1.47 12.94
CA ARG A 88 -9.49 -2.54 13.35
C ARG A 88 -9.20 -2.97 14.78
N GLU A 89 -9.98 -2.46 15.73
CA GLU A 89 -9.72 -2.71 17.16
C GLU A 89 -9.96 -4.17 17.57
N GLU A 90 -10.96 -4.81 16.98
CA GLU A 90 -11.39 -6.17 17.31
C GLU A 90 -10.49 -7.27 16.71
N GLU A 91 -9.45 -6.92 15.94
CA GLU A 91 -8.55 -7.92 15.37
C GLU A 91 -7.76 -8.66 16.47
N LYS A 92 -7.89 -10.00 16.46
CA LYS A 92 -7.30 -10.86 17.50
C LYS A 92 -5.91 -11.36 17.11
N GLU A 93 -5.64 -11.48 15.81
CA GLU A 93 -4.37 -11.97 15.31
C GLU A 93 -3.31 -10.87 15.33
N PHE A 94 -2.05 -11.26 15.56
CA PHE A 94 -0.94 -10.34 15.48
C PHE A 94 -0.56 -10.05 14.02
N CYS A 95 -0.26 -8.80 13.75
CA CYS A 95 0.45 -8.38 12.55
C CYS A 95 1.94 -8.71 12.68
N ASN A 96 2.64 -8.83 11.54
CA ASN A 96 4.09 -9.05 11.52
C ASN A 96 4.90 -7.95 12.24
N CYS A 97 4.33 -6.74 12.38
CA CYS A 97 4.93 -5.65 13.15
C CYS A 97 4.82 -5.85 14.68
N GLY A 98 4.15 -6.89 15.15
CA GLY A 98 3.87 -7.14 16.56
C GLY A 98 2.61 -6.45 17.10
N GLY A 99 1.98 -5.56 16.33
CA GLY A 99 0.70 -4.93 16.65
C GLY A 99 -0.51 -5.77 16.23
N ARG A 100 -1.72 -5.21 16.38
CA ARG A 100 -2.98 -5.82 15.94
C ARG A 100 -3.85 -4.77 15.28
N GLY A 101 -4.67 -5.18 14.32
CA GLY A 101 -5.63 -4.31 13.66
C GLY A 101 -5.03 -3.36 12.62
N CYS A 102 -3.84 -3.69 12.11
CA CYS A 102 -3.20 -2.95 11.04
C CYS A 102 -3.99 -3.06 9.71
N VAL A 103 -3.97 -2.00 8.91
CA VAL A 103 -4.55 -1.99 7.54
C VAL A 103 -4.07 -3.20 6.73
N GLU A 104 -2.79 -3.52 6.80
CA GLU A 104 -2.18 -4.65 6.12
C GLU A 104 -2.93 -5.96 6.36
N GLN A 105 -3.41 -6.17 7.58
CA GLN A 105 -4.12 -7.39 7.94
C GLN A 105 -5.46 -7.55 7.21
N VAL A 106 -6.02 -6.49 6.65
CA VAL A 106 -7.28 -6.52 5.91
C VAL A 106 -7.08 -6.33 4.42
N ALA A 107 -6.24 -5.38 4.04
CA ALA A 107 -6.19 -4.84 2.69
C ALA A 107 -5.01 -5.34 1.83
N SER A 108 -4.05 -6.07 2.41
CA SER A 108 -3.04 -6.76 1.61
C SER A 108 -3.63 -7.96 0.85
N ALA A 109 -2.91 -8.50 -0.12
CA ALA A 109 -3.33 -9.71 -0.83
C ALA A 109 -3.57 -10.88 0.14
N THR A 110 -2.71 -11.03 1.16
CA THR A 110 -2.91 -12.03 2.21
C THR A 110 -4.09 -11.71 3.12
N GLY A 111 -4.31 -10.43 3.39
CA GLY A 111 -5.45 -9.92 4.16
C GLY A 111 -6.78 -10.20 3.46
N ILE A 112 -6.89 -9.85 2.17
CA ILE A 112 -8.09 -10.11 1.34
C ILE A 112 -8.42 -11.60 1.33
N ALA A 113 -7.43 -12.46 1.07
CA ALA A 113 -7.63 -13.91 1.07
C ALA A 113 -8.07 -14.42 2.44
N ARG A 114 -7.56 -13.84 3.53
CA ARG A 114 -7.97 -14.16 4.90
C ARG A 114 -9.40 -13.73 5.18
N GLU A 115 -9.80 -12.52 4.80
CA GLU A 115 -11.18 -12.05 4.97
C GLU A 115 -12.17 -12.92 4.16
N ALA A 116 -11.79 -13.37 2.97
CA ALA A 116 -12.60 -14.30 2.19
C ALA A 116 -12.80 -15.65 2.91
N ARG A 117 -11.72 -16.23 3.46
CA ARG A 117 -11.84 -17.47 4.27
C ARG A 117 -12.74 -17.26 5.48
N ARG A 118 -12.56 -16.16 6.21
CA ARG A 118 -13.41 -15.80 7.34
C ARG A 118 -14.89 -15.62 6.94
N ALA A 119 -15.15 -15.05 5.76
CA ALA A 119 -16.52 -14.91 5.24
C ALA A 119 -17.14 -16.27 4.95
N MET A 120 -16.41 -17.16 4.28
CA MET A 120 -16.87 -18.52 3.98
C MET A 120 -17.07 -19.41 5.23
N GLU A 121 -16.33 -19.15 6.31
CA GLU A 121 -16.49 -19.84 7.60
C GLU A 121 -17.70 -19.34 8.40
N ARG A 122 -18.04 -18.05 8.25
CA ARG A 122 -19.17 -17.44 8.98
C ARG A 122 -20.54 -17.71 8.37
N SER A 123 -20.62 -18.09 7.11
CA SER A 123 -21.88 -18.23 6.38
C SER A 123 -21.80 -19.39 5.42
N ASP A 124 -22.87 -20.18 5.34
CA ASP A 124 -23.02 -21.25 4.34
C ASP A 124 -23.66 -20.76 3.03
N ALA A 125 -23.84 -19.45 2.86
CA ALA A 125 -24.38 -18.89 1.63
C ALA A 125 -23.59 -19.33 0.40
N PRO A 126 -24.25 -19.55 -0.76
CA PRO A 126 -23.57 -19.88 -1.99
C PRO A 126 -22.55 -18.81 -2.38
N SER A 127 -21.37 -19.26 -2.84
CA SER A 127 -20.35 -18.37 -3.38
C SER A 127 -19.39 -19.15 -4.25
N GLU A 128 -18.99 -18.56 -5.38
CA GLU A 128 -17.96 -19.10 -6.26
C GLU A 128 -16.58 -19.18 -5.59
N MET A 129 -16.35 -18.39 -4.54
CA MET A 129 -15.12 -18.45 -3.75
C MET A 129 -14.89 -19.82 -3.12
N ARG A 130 -15.95 -20.58 -2.81
CA ARG A 130 -15.85 -21.88 -2.13
C ARG A 130 -15.08 -22.93 -2.92
N LYS A 131 -15.04 -22.83 -4.25
CA LYS A 131 -14.28 -23.75 -5.10
C LYS A 131 -12.77 -23.69 -4.89
N PHE A 132 -12.27 -22.58 -4.35
CA PHE A 132 -10.84 -22.38 -4.07
C PHE A 132 -10.43 -22.87 -2.67
N GLY A 133 -11.39 -23.04 -1.75
CA GLY A 133 -11.14 -23.52 -0.39
C GLY A 133 -10.09 -22.70 0.36
N LYS A 134 -9.11 -23.39 0.93
CA LYS A 134 -8.01 -22.75 1.70
C LYS A 134 -7.03 -21.97 0.83
N ASP A 135 -6.92 -22.33 -0.44
CA ASP A 135 -5.93 -21.79 -1.36
C ASP A 135 -6.40 -20.53 -2.09
N ILE A 136 -7.58 -20.01 -1.70
CA ILE A 136 -8.13 -18.78 -2.26
C ILE A 136 -7.11 -17.64 -2.17
N THR A 137 -6.93 -16.93 -3.28
CA THR A 137 -6.05 -15.78 -3.40
C THR A 137 -6.86 -14.47 -3.50
N ALA A 138 -6.20 -13.33 -3.28
CA ALA A 138 -6.84 -12.01 -3.51
C ALA A 138 -7.35 -11.85 -4.95
N LYS A 139 -6.63 -12.44 -5.93
CA LYS A 139 -7.07 -12.43 -7.32
C LYS A 139 -8.40 -13.14 -7.50
N ASP A 140 -8.55 -14.32 -6.91
CA ASP A 140 -9.78 -15.11 -7.00
C ASP A 140 -10.96 -14.36 -6.37
N VAL A 141 -10.74 -13.72 -5.22
CA VAL A 141 -11.76 -12.87 -4.56
C VAL A 141 -12.18 -11.72 -5.45
N LEU A 142 -11.22 -10.99 -6.03
CA LEU A 142 -11.49 -9.88 -6.94
C LEU A 142 -12.21 -10.32 -8.21
N ASP A 143 -11.83 -11.46 -8.79
CA ASP A 143 -12.47 -12.01 -9.97
C ASP A 143 -13.93 -12.43 -9.67
N CYS A 144 -14.17 -13.07 -8.51
CA CYS A 144 -15.52 -13.41 -8.06
C CYS A 144 -16.37 -12.15 -7.80
N ALA A 145 -15.80 -11.13 -7.15
CA ALA A 145 -16.51 -9.87 -6.88
C ALA A 145 -16.88 -9.15 -8.17
N LYS A 146 -15.96 -9.09 -9.16
CA LYS A 146 -16.24 -8.53 -10.48
C LYS A 146 -17.31 -9.30 -11.25
N ALA A 147 -17.44 -10.61 -10.99
CA ALA A 147 -18.48 -11.45 -11.57
C ALA A 147 -19.82 -11.34 -10.84
N GLY A 148 -19.93 -10.55 -9.76
CA GLY A 148 -21.14 -10.31 -9.02
C GLY A 148 -21.43 -11.32 -7.90
N ASP A 149 -20.41 -12.08 -7.45
CA ASP A 149 -20.54 -12.94 -6.27
C ASP A 149 -20.77 -12.09 -5.02
N GLU A 150 -21.91 -12.24 -4.37
CA GLU A 150 -22.33 -11.39 -3.26
C GLU A 150 -21.36 -11.45 -2.09
N MET A 151 -20.90 -12.64 -1.70
CA MET A 151 -19.97 -12.80 -0.58
C MET A 151 -18.60 -12.17 -0.90
N ALA A 152 -18.11 -12.31 -2.14
CA ALA A 152 -16.88 -11.68 -2.57
C ALA A 152 -17.02 -10.13 -2.61
N CYS A 153 -18.18 -9.62 -3.03
CA CYS A 153 -18.49 -8.20 -2.95
C CYS A 153 -18.45 -7.67 -1.51
N GLU A 154 -19.04 -8.39 -0.55
CA GLU A 154 -19.00 -8.03 0.88
C GLU A 154 -17.57 -7.99 1.43
N VAL A 155 -16.73 -8.94 1.01
CA VAL A 155 -15.30 -8.94 1.37
C VAL A 155 -14.62 -7.69 0.82
N MET A 156 -14.84 -7.36 -0.45
CA MET A 156 -14.23 -6.20 -1.08
C MET A 156 -14.79 -4.88 -0.55
N GLU A 157 -16.06 -4.82 -0.16
CA GLU A 157 -16.62 -3.67 0.57
C GLU A 157 -15.91 -3.45 1.91
N THR A 158 -15.66 -4.53 2.66
CA THR A 158 -14.91 -4.45 3.93
C THR A 158 -13.48 -3.93 3.70
N VAL A 159 -12.78 -4.46 2.71
CA VAL A 159 -11.42 -4.04 2.33
C VAL A 159 -11.39 -2.55 1.95
N SER A 160 -12.32 -2.16 1.09
CA SER A 160 -12.42 -0.79 0.59
C SER A 160 -12.82 0.22 1.66
N TYR A 161 -13.67 -0.20 2.62
CA TYR A 161 -14.01 0.58 3.81
C TYR A 161 -12.74 0.96 4.59
N TYR A 162 -11.90 -0.02 4.91
CA TYR A 162 -10.69 0.23 5.69
C TYR A 162 -9.63 1.00 4.89
N LEU A 163 -9.51 0.76 3.59
CA LEU A 163 -8.62 1.55 2.73
C LEU A 163 -9.09 3.00 2.64
N GLY A 164 -10.36 3.24 2.38
CA GLY A 164 -10.91 4.60 2.34
C GLY A 164 -10.75 5.34 3.67
N TRP A 165 -10.93 4.63 4.79
CA TRP A 165 -10.67 5.21 6.12
C TRP A 165 -9.19 5.56 6.31
N MET A 166 -8.27 4.67 5.97
CA MET A 166 -6.83 4.96 6.01
C MET A 166 -6.48 6.18 5.13
N LEU A 167 -6.97 6.23 3.90
CA LEU A 167 -6.72 7.37 3.00
C LEU A 167 -7.25 8.68 3.58
N SER A 168 -8.40 8.65 4.26
CA SER A 168 -8.94 9.85 4.92
C SER A 168 -8.04 10.35 6.06
N ILE A 169 -7.45 9.43 6.84
CA ILE A 169 -6.47 9.79 7.88
C ILE A 169 -5.24 10.46 7.25
N LEU A 170 -4.74 9.88 6.15
CA LEU A 170 -3.58 10.43 5.45
C LEU A 170 -3.90 11.78 4.81
N ALA A 171 -5.07 11.94 4.20
CA ALA A 171 -5.52 13.22 3.64
C ALA A 171 -5.57 14.32 4.72
N MET A 172 -6.12 14.02 5.88
CA MET A 172 -6.18 14.96 7.00
C MET A 172 -4.84 15.21 7.70
N THR A 173 -3.80 14.41 7.41
CA THR A 173 -2.50 14.52 8.06
C THR A 173 -1.46 15.19 7.17
N VAL A 174 -1.43 14.84 5.89
CA VAL A 174 -0.39 15.31 4.94
C VAL A 174 -0.97 16.02 3.71
N ASP A 175 -2.28 16.01 3.52
CA ASP A 175 -3.04 16.70 2.46
C ASP A 175 -2.39 16.56 1.06
N PRO A 176 -2.23 15.33 0.53
CA PRO A 176 -1.57 15.13 -0.74
C PRO A 176 -2.46 15.55 -1.92
N GLU A 177 -1.85 15.86 -3.08
CA GLU A 177 -2.58 16.11 -4.33
C GLU A 177 -3.18 14.82 -4.91
N VAL A 178 -2.51 13.67 -4.68
CA VAL A 178 -2.88 12.37 -5.26
C VAL A 178 -2.47 11.19 -4.39
N PHE A 179 -3.32 10.16 -4.36
CA PHE A 179 -2.99 8.82 -3.90
C PHE A 179 -2.70 7.93 -5.11
N VAL A 180 -1.53 7.29 -5.15
CA VAL A 180 -1.14 6.36 -6.21
C VAL A 180 -1.26 4.93 -5.68
N ILE A 181 -2.22 4.17 -6.21
CA ILE A 181 -2.51 2.80 -5.77
C ILE A 181 -1.75 1.81 -6.66
N GLY A 182 -0.82 1.08 -6.06
CA GLY A 182 0.04 0.12 -6.76
C GLY A 182 -0.02 -1.29 -6.14
N GLY A 183 0.89 -2.16 -6.60
CA GLY A 183 0.99 -3.55 -6.15
C GLY A 183 0.08 -4.51 -6.91
N GLY A 184 0.15 -5.80 -6.55
CA GLY A 184 -0.57 -6.86 -7.27
C GLY A 184 -2.10 -6.71 -7.24
N VAL A 185 -2.65 -6.22 -6.14
CA VAL A 185 -4.10 -6.01 -5.95
C VAL A 185 -4.62 -4.87 -6.84
N SER A 186 -3.81 -3.84 -7.12
CA SER A 186 -4.20 -2.72 -7.98
C SER A 186 -4.48 -3.12 -9.44
N LYS A 187 -4.07 -4.32 -9.85
CA LYS A 187 -4.42 -4.89 -11.17
C LYS A 187 -5.94 -5.09 -11.35
N ALA A 188 -6.72 -4.99 -10.27
CA ALA A 188 -8.17 -4.94 -10.35
C ALA A 188 -8.70 -3.71 -11.12
N GLY A 189 -7.85 -2.69 -11.30
CA GLY A 189 -8.18 -1.49 -12.06
C GLY A 189 -9.16 -0.57 -11.34
N THR A 190 -9.99 0.12 -12.11
CA THR A 190 -10.99 1.07 -11.59
C THR A 190 -12.01 0.42 -10.67
N PHE A 191 -12.31 -0.87 -10.83
CA PHE A 191 -13.16 -1.60 -9.89
C PHE A 191 -12.70 -1.41 -8.43
N LEU A 192 -11.40 -1.50 -8.17
CA LEU A 192 -10.86 -1.31 -6.83
C LEU A 192 -10.86 0.17 -6.42
N THR A 193 -10.40 1.07 -7.31
CA THR A 193 -10.31 2.50 -6.96
C THR A 193 -11.67 3.12 -6.73
N ASP A 194 -12.69 2.76 -7.51
CA ASP A 194 -14.05 3.28 -7.36
C ASP A 194 -14.66 2.85 -6.00
N MET A 195 -14.41 1.61 -5.59
CA MET A 195 -14.84 1.11 -4.28
C MET A 195 -14.12 1.83 -3.13
N ILE A 196 -12.82 2.10 -3.27
CA ILE A 196 -12.05 2.83 -2.26
C ILE A 196 -12.53 4.29 -2.19
N GLU A 197 -12.70 4.94 -3.33
CA GLU A 197 -13.10 6.35 -3.44
C GLU A 197 -14.45 6.60 -2.76
N LYS A 198 -15.43 5.70 -2.92
CA LYS A 198 -16.71 5.73 -2.22
C LYS A 198 -16.55 5.94 -0.70
N TYR A 199 -15.62 5.23 -0.08
CA TYR A 199 -15.39 5.31 1.35
C TYR A 199 -14.46 6.46 1.72
N TYR A 200 -13.46 6.75 0.91
CA TYR A 200 -12.60 7.91 1.07
C TYR A 200 -13.43 9.20 1.09
N ASP A 201 -14.35 9.34 0.15
CA ASP A 201 -15.29 10.47 0.09
C ASP A 201 -16.17 10.59 1.31
N LYS A 202 -16.69 9.45 1.79
CA LYS A 202 -17.51 9.39 2.99
C LYS A 202 -16.77 9.87 4.24
N PHE A 203 -15.49 9.52 4.35
CA PHE A 203 -14.68 9.81 5.54
C PHE A 203 -13.89 11.13 5.45
N THR A 204 -13.95 11.83 4.33
CA THR A 204 -13.27 13.12 4.13
C THR A 204 -14.27 14.24 3.83
N PRO A 205 -15.19 14.57 4.74
CA PRO A 205 -16.24 15.56 4.49
C PRO A 205 -15.73 17.01 4.58
N LEU A 206 -14.54 17.24 5.16
CA LEU A 206 -14.05 18.60 5.46
C LEU A 206 -13.48 19.32 4.24
N SER A 207 -13.14 18.61 3.16
CA SER A 207 -12.52 19.21 1.98
C SER A 207 -13.44 19.14 0.77
N GLU A 208 -13.66 20.29 0.11
CA GLU A 208 -14.29 20.34 -1.20
C GLU A 208 -13.35 19.84 -2.30
N LYS A 209 -12.04 20.05 -2.13
CA LYS A 209 -10.99 19.53 -3.01
C LYS A 209 -10.31 18.37 -2.32
N LYS A 210 -10.43 17.20 -2.90
CA LYS A 210 -9.86 15.96 -2.37
C LYS A 210 -8.71 15.48 -3.25
N ALA A 211 -7.77 14.78 -2.62
CA ALA A 211 -6.73 14.07 -3.35
C ALA A 211 -7.35 13.07 -4.34
N LYS A 212 -6.83 13.04 -5.56
CA LYS A 212 -7.28 12.08 -6.58
C LYS A 212 -6.75 10.70 -6.27
N LEU A 213 -7.48 9.66 -6.68
CA LEU A 213 -6.97 8.30 -6.69
C LEU A 213 -6.53 7.95 -8.12
N THR A 214 -5.29 7.50 -8.27
CA THR A 214 -4.75 7.01 -9.54
C THR A 214 -4.10 5.65 -9.37
N LEU A 215 -3.93 4.92 -10.47
CA LEU A 215 -3.21 3.65 -10.45
C LEU A 215 -1.73 3.88 -10.76
N ALA A 216 -0.87 3.13 -10.08
CA ALA A 216 0.54 3.02 -10.43
C ALA A 216 0.70 2.43 -11.84
N THR A 217 1.64 2.93 -12.62
CA THR A 217 1.82 2.53 -14.02
C THR A 217 3.15 1.85 -14.31
N LEU A 218 4.15 2.01 -13.45
CA LEU A 218 5.48 1.43 -13.66
C LEU A 218 5.59 -0.02 -13.17
N GLY A 219 4.66 -0.48 -12.33
CA GLY A 219 4.70 -1.83 -11.79
C GLY A 219 6.00 -2.13 -11.04
N ASN A 220 6.69 -3.23 -11.40
CA ASN A 220 7.94 -3.62 -10.76
C ASN A 220 9.12 -2.70 -11.09
N ASP A 221 9.03 -1.89 -12.15
CA ASP A 221 10.08 -0.98 -12.55
C ASP A 221 10.09 0.32 -11.72
N ALA A 222 9.04 0.57 -10.92
CA ALA A 222 8.94 1.76 -10.08
C ALA A 222 10.17 1.96 -9.19
N GLY A 223 10.70 0.87 -8.60
CA GLY A 223 11.92 0.89 -7.80
C GLY A 223 13.16 1.30 -8.60
N ILE A 224 13.27 0.87 -9.85
CA ILE A 224 14.40 1.20 -10.74
C ILE A 224 14.36 2.70 -11.09
N TYR A 225 13.21 3.20 -11.52
CA TYR A 225 13.01 4.63 -11.80
C TYR A 225 13.26 5.50 -10.56
N GLY A 226 12.75 5.06 -9.41
CA GLY A 226 12.96 5.77 -8.15
C GLY A 226 14.41 5.79 -7.71
N ALA A 227 15.15 4.69 -7.85
CA ALA A 227 16.58 4.62 -7.55
C ALA A 227 17.39 5.57 -8.45
N ALA A 228 17.07 5.61 -9.75
CA ALA A 228 17.68 6.56 -10.66
C ALA A 228 17.37 8.00 -10.25
N ARG A 229 16.13 8.29 -9.88
CA ARG A 229 15.71 9.62 -9.45
C ARG A 229 16.41 10.08 -8.16
N LEU A 230 16.63 9.16 -7.21
CA LEU A 230 17.39 9.47 -5.98
C LEU A 230 18.78 10.04 -6.24
N ILE A 231 19.46 9.59 -7.30
CA ILE A 231 20.82 10.06 -7.62
C ILE A 231 20.79 11.43 -8.33
N LEU A 232 19.70 11.73 -9.04
CA LEU A 232 19.54 12.99 -9.78
C LEU A 232 19.16 14.19 -8.90
N ASP A 233 18.72 13.94 -7.67
CA ASP A 233 18.46 14.95 -6.64
C ASP A 233 19.72 15.26 -5.84
#